data_7e322e8d5b30e021c5af08b827578da3
#
_entry.id   7e322e8d5b30e021c5af08b827578da3
#
_cell.length_a   1.000
_cell.length_b   1.000
_cell.length_c   1.000
_cell.angle_alpha   90.00
_cell.angle_beta   90.00
_cell.angle_gamma   90.00
#
_symmetry.space_group_name_H-M   'P 1'
#
loop_
_entity.id
_entity.type
_entity.pdbx_description
1 polymer ?
#
loop_
_entity_poly.entity_id
_entity_poly.type
_entity_poly.pdbx_seq_one_letter_code
_entity_poly.pdbx_strand_id
1 'polypeptide(L)'
;MAGYNKEEKAFTRSIHNLENSYFRTKFEPTLSRFQGCTSGIGVISDTDAQPLVINSHLGRFAIVTVAKIQNLDELAQQLLDQNMHFAELSSGKTNQTELISLLIIPGRTFVEGIENVFRHIKGSCSMLLLTEDGIIAARDKWGRTPIVIGRKEDGFAATSESTAFDNLDYQI
;
A
#
# COMPACT_ATOMS: atom_id res chain seq x y z
N MET A 1 7.46 3.71 3.81
CA MET A 1 7.45 2.44 4.57
C MET A 1 6.41 2.49 5.68
N ALA A 2 5.71 1.39 5.94
CA ALA A 2 4.91 1.19 7.15
C ALA A 2 5.23 -0.18 7.75
N GLY A 3 5.21 -0.28 9.08
CA GLY A 3 5.43 -1.50 9.84
C GLY A 3 4.35 -1.69 10.89
N TYR A 4 4.12 -2.93 11.28
CA TYR A 4 3.22 -3.28 12.37
C TYR A 4 3.98 -4.03 13.47
N ASN A 5 3.91 -3.49 14.67
CA ASN A 5 4.41 -4.12 15.89
C ASN A 5 3.24 -4.88 16.55
N LYS A 6 3.34 -6.21 16.57
CA LYS A 6 2.27 -7.08 17.08
C LYS A 6 2.13 -7.00 18.60
N GLU A 7 3.22 -6.81 19.32
CA GLU A 7 3.21 -6.72 20.78
C GLU A 7 2.54 -5.41 21.25
N GLU A 8 2.91 -4.30 20.62
CA GLU A 8 2.37 -2.97 20.94
C GLU A 8 1.03 -2.68 20.24
N LYS A 9 0.60 -3.52 19.29
CA LYS A 9 -0.56 -3.31 18.39
C LYS A 9 -0.51 -1.95 17.69
N ALA A 10 0.67 -1.57 17.24
CA ALA A 10 0.95 -0.24 16.72
C ALA A 10 1.46 -0.28 15.27
N PHE A 11 0.97 0.68 14.49
CA PHE A 11 1.49 0.95 13.14
C PHE A 11 2.50 2.09 13.20
N THR A 12 3.65 1.89 12.56
CA THR A 12 4.66 2.92 12.34
C THR A 12 4.72 3.26 10.86
N ARG A 13 4.72 4.54 10.53
CA ARG A 13 4.81 5.05 9.14
C ARG A 13 6.01 5.98 9.02
N SER A 14 6.72 5.91 7.88
CA SER A 14 7.74 6.87 7.48
C SER A 14 7.67 7.11 5.97
N ILE A 15 7.59 8.38 5.59
CA ILE A 15 7.62 8.84 4.19
C ILE A 15 8.76 9.83 4.06
N HIS A 16 9.57 9.70 3.01
CA HIS A 16 10.64 10.62 2.68
C HIS A 16 10.63 10.97 1.20
N ASN A 17 10.86 12.24 0.89
CA ASN A 17 11.18 12.65 -0.46
C ASN A 17 12.62 12.20 -0.80
N LEU A 18 12.77 11.47 -1.91
CA LEU A 18 14.04 10.91 -2.39
C LEU A 18 14.64 11.69 -3.56
N GLU A 19 13.99 12.78 -4.01
CA GLU A 19 14.33 13.50 -5.24
C GLU A 19 15.82 13.90 -5.33
N ASN A 20 16.43 14.30 -4.23
CA ASN A 20 17.83 14.74 -4.18
C ASN A 20 18.65 13.99 -3.12
N SER A 21 18.31 12.75 -2.83
CA SER A 21 18.94 12.00 -1.74
C SER A 21 18.93 10.50 -1.96
N TYR A 22 19.97 9.82 -1.51
CA TYR A 22 20.00 8.37 -1.50
C TYR A 22 19.00 7.81 -0.50
N PHE A 23 18.33 6.73 -0.88
CA PHE A 23 17.36 6.00 -0.04
C PHE A 23 17.91 5.73 1.37
N ARG A 24 19.11 5.14 1.45
CA ARG A 24 19.74 4.79 2.72
C ARG A 24 19.90 5.98 3.66
N THR A 25 20.39 7.11 3.14
CA THR A 25 20.59 8.34 3.92
C THR A 25 19.31 8.86 4.57
N LYS A 26 18.16 8.69 3.88
CA LYS A 26 16.86 9.15 4.39
C LYS A 26 16.23 8.17 5.36
N PHE A 27 16.36 6.87 5.14
CA PHE A 27 15.66 5.87 5.94
C PHE A 27 16.48 5.36 7.13
N GLU A 28 17.81 5.28 7.03
CA GLU A 28 18.67 4.76 8.10
C GLU A 28 18.42 5.44 9.47
N PRO A 29 18.28 6.78 9.58
CA PRO A 29 17.97 7.41 10.86
C PRO A 29 16.61 7.05 11.44
N THR A 30 15.68 6.58 10.60
CA THR A 30 14.31 6.26 11.01
C THR A 30 14.08 4.76 11.26
N LEU A 31 15.06 3.91 10.94
CA LEU A 31 14.93 2.45 11.10
C LEU A 31 14.67 2.02 12.54
N SER A 32 15.20 2.75 13.52
CA SER A 32 14.94 2.48 14.96
C SER A 32 13.45 2.52 15.30
N ARG A 33 12.64 3.32 14.57
CA ARG A 33 11.19 3.42 14.77
C ARG A 33 10.44 2.16 14.36
N PHE A 34 11.07 1.32 13.54
CA PHE A 34 10.51 0.04 13.07
C PHE A 34 11.00 -1.16 13.87
N GLN A 35 11.79 -0.90 14.90
CA GLN A 35 12.25 -1.97 15.80
C GLN A 35 11.03 -2.62 16.48
N GLY A 36 11.02 -3.95 16.52
CA GLY A 36 9.88 -4.72 17.03
C GLY A 36 8.73 -4.93 16.04
N CYS A 37 8.77 -4.31 14.85
CA CYS A 37 7.80 -4.63 13.82
C CYS A 37 8.00 -6.05 13.30
N THR A 38 6.91 -6.82 13.27
CA THR A 38 6.89 -8.22 12.80
C THR A 38 6.53 -8.34 11.32
N SER A 39 5.94 -7.29 10.76
CA SER A 39 5.57 -7.22 9.35
C SER A 39 5.66 -5.78 8.85
N GLY A 40 5.81 -5.61 7.54
CA GLY A 40 5.91 -4.28 6.95
C GLY A 40 5.68 -4.27 5.45
N ILE A 41 5.32 -3.09 4.94
CA ILE A 41 5.15 -2.81 3.52
C ILE A 41 5.92 -1.54 3.14
N GLY A 42 6.30 -1.44 1.87
CA GLY A 42 6.97 -0.25 1.36
C GLY A 42 6.82 -0.12 -0.15
N VAL A 43 7.03 1.09 -0.63
CA VAL A 43 7.01 1.41 -2.05
C VAL A 43 7.91 2.60 -2.32
N ILE A 44 8.49 2.66 -3.51
CA ILE A 44 9.04 3.87 -4.09
C ILE A 44 8.03 4.37 -5.11
N SER A 45 7.54 5.59 -4.93
CA SER A 45 6.49 6.19 -5.75
C SER A 45 6.97 7.51 -6.34
N ASP A 46 6.70 7.73 -7.61
CA ASP A 46 7.02 8.97 -8.30
C ASP A 46 5.95 10.05 -8.13
N THR A 47 4.74 9.67 -7.72
CA THR A 47 3.57 10.54 -7.73
C THR A 47 2.92 10.71 -6.37
N ASP A 48 2.60 9.62 -5.69
CA ASP A 48 1.73 9.63 -4.52
C ASP A 48 2.51 9.53 -3.21
N ALA A 49 2.14 10.36 -2.24
CA ALA A 49 2.61 10.20 -0.86
C ALA A 49 1.99 8.93 -0.26
N GLN A 50 2.82 7.93 0.01
CA GLN A 50 2.41 6.63 0.56
C GLN A 50 3.56 5.96 1.34
N PRO A 51 3.30 4.95 2.23
CA PRO A 51 2.00 4.34 2.49
C PRO A 51 1.02 5.25 3.22
N LEU A 52 -0.28 4.99 3.07
CA LEU A 52 -1.32 5.59 3.91
C LEU A 52 -1.69 4.65 5.04
N VAL A 53 -1.91 5.20 6.25
CA VAL A 53 -2.43 4.43 7.39
C VAL A 53 -3.85 4.90 7.65
N ILE A 54 -4.78 3.96 7.62
CA ILE A 54 -6.22 4.23 7.64
C ILE A 54 -6.85 3.46 8.80
N ASN A 55 -7.78 4.12 9.47
CA ASN A 55 -8.61 3.52 10.49
C ASN A 55 -10.06 3.42 9.97
N SER A 56 -10.59 2.22 9.88
CA SER A 56 -11.90 1.94 9.31
C SER A 56 -12.65 0.88 10.13
N HIS A 57 -13.90 0.58 9.75
CA HIS A 57 -14.65 -0.52 10.33
C HIS A 57 -14.05 -1.91 10.03
N LEU A 58 -13.19 -2.01 8.99
CA LEU A 58 -12.41 -3.22 8.69
C LEU A 58 -11.19 -3.39 9.61
N GLY A 59 -10.97 -2.47 10.54
CA GLY A 59 -9.78 -2.35 11.35
C GLY A 59 -8.82 -1.29 10.82
N ARG A 60 -7.68 -1.16 11.49
CA ARG A 60 -6.58 -0.31 11.04
C ARG A 60 -5.72 -1.06 10.03
N PHE A 61 -5.34 -0.39 8.96
CA PHE A 61 -4.45 -0.96 7.95
C PHE A 61 -3.55 0.11 7.33
N ALA A 62 -2.41 -0.31 6.82
CA ALA A 62 -1.60 0.52 5.95
C ALA A 62 -1.69 -0.01 4.52
N ILE A 63 -1.62 0.89 3.53
CA ILE A 63 -1.72 0.52 2.12
C ILE A 63 -0.63 1.19 1.29
N VAL A 64 -0.07 0.42 0.35
CA VAL A 64 0.75 0.92 -0.76
C VAL A 64 0.17 0.42 -2.08
N THR A 65 0.31 1.23 -3.12
CA THR A 65 -0.21 0.90 -4.45
C THR A 65 0.80 1.25 -5.54
N VAL A 66 0.77 0.47 -6.59
CA VAL A 66 1.31 0.84 -7.90
C VAL A 66 0.14 0.84 -8.86
N ALA A 67 -0.35 2.02 -9.21
CA ALA A 67 -1.60 2.17 -9.95
C ALA A 67 -1.49 3.20 -11.07
N LYS A 68 -2.26 2.96 -12.13
CA LYS A 68 -2.54 3.92 -13.20
C LYS A 68 -4.03 3.90 -13.47
N ILE A 69 -4.76 4.83 -12.88
CA ILE A 69 -6.22 4.92 -12.95
C ILE A 69 -6.59 5.98 -13.98
N GLN A 70 -7.28 5.57 -15.06
CA GLN A 70 -7.67 6.46 -16.15
C GLN A 70 -8.92 7.28 -15.81
N ASN A 71 -9.83 6.73 -15.03
CA ASN A 71 -11.06 7.39 -14.58
C ASN A 71 -10.94 7.96 -13.15
N LEU A 72 -9.74 8.42 -12.77
CA LEU A 72 -9.45 8.94 -11.43
C LEU A 72 -10.39 10.08 -11.04
N ASP A 73 -10.52 11.11 -11.89
CA ASP A 73 -11.32 12.29 -11.61
C ASP A 73 -12.81 11.98 -11.54
N GLU A 74 -13.29 11.06 -12.41
CA GLU A 74 -14.68 10.58 -12.38
C GLU A 74 -15.00 9.89 -11.04
N LEU A 75 -14.14 8.97 -10.60
CA LEU A 75 -14.33 8.25 -9.35
C LEU A 75 -14.20 9.18 -8.13
N ALA A 76 -13.25 10.12 -8.17
CA ALA A 76 -13.09 11.11 -7.10
C ALA A 76 -14.32 11.95 -6.95
N GLN A 77 -14.91 12.44 -8.05
CA GLN A 77 -16.16 13.23 -8.01
C GLN A 77 -17.32 12.40 -7.46
N GLN A 78 -17.46 11.14 -7.88
CA GLN A 78 -18.51 10.25 -7.35
C GLN A 78 -18.40 10.07 -5.83
N LEU A 79 -17.18 9.94 -5.29
CA LEU A 79 -16.97 9.83 -3.85
C LEU A 79 -17.28 11.13 -3.12
N LEU A 80 -16.92 12.29 -3.69
CA LEU A 80 -17.27 13.60 -3.14
C LEU A 80 -18.80 13.81 -3.11
N ASP A 81 -19.53 13.41 -4.16
CA ASP A 81 -20.98 13.47 -4.24
C ASP A 81 -21.66 12.58 -3.17
N GLN A 82 -20.96 11.57 -2.69
CA GLN A 82 -21.37 10.70 -1.57
C GLN A 82 -20.93 11.24 -0.19
N ASN A 83 -20.49 12.49 -0.10
CA ASN A 83 -19.96 13.13 1.10
C ASN A 83 -18.67 12.49 1.65
N MET A 84 -17.95 11.73 0.84
CA MET A 84 -16.59 11.30 1.18
C MET A 84 -15.64 12.49 0.97
N HIS A 85 -14.46 12.40 1.58
CA HIS A 85 -13.45 13.45 1.46
C HIS A 85 -12.07 12.84 1.24
N PHE A 86 -11.20 13.63 0.65
CA PHE A 86 -9.79 13.31 0.48
C PHE A 86 -8.96 14.18 1.43
N ALA A 87 -8.06 13.55 2.18
CA ALA A 87 -7.18 14.20 3.13
C ALA A 87 -5.74 14.36 2.61
N GLU A 88 -5.33 13.47 1.69
CA GLU A 88 -3.99 13.47 1.12
C GLU A 88 -4.00 13.98 -0.32
N LEU A 89 -3.17 14.99 -0.60
CA LEU A 89 -2.98 15.50 -1.95
C LEU A 89 -1.59 15.12 -2.45
N SER A 90 -1.51 14.63 -3.68
CA SER A 90 -0.27 14.36 -4.38
C SER A 90 -0.03 15.45 -5.43
N SER A 91 0.89 16.36 -5.15
CA SER A 91 1.20 17.50 -6.04
C SER A 91 -0.03 18.32 -6.45
N GLY A 92 -0.96 18.53 -5.51
CA GLY A 92 -2.22 19.27 -5.73
C GLY A 92 -3.30 18.49 -6.47
N LYS A 93 -3.10 17.17 -6.68
CA LYS A 93 -4.06 16.26 -7.33
C LYS A 93 -4.55 15.21 -6.34
N THR A 94 -5.66 14.55 -6.69
CA THR A 94 -6.18 13.41 -5.95
C THR A 94 -5.13 12.30 -5.85
N ASN A 95 -4.84 11.86 -4.63
CA ASN A 95 -3.94 10.74 -4.36
C ASN A 95 -4.64 9.43 -4.77
N GLN A 96 -4.04 8.67 -5.70
CA GLN A 96 -4.62 7.43 -6.21
C GLN A 96 -4.71 6.35 -5.13
N THR A 97 -3.74 6.30 -4.22
CA THR A 97 -3.72 5.35 -3.10
C THR A 97 -4.87 5.63 -2.12
N GLU A 98 -5.17 6.91 -1.87
CA GLU A 98 -6.31 7.28 -1.05
C GLU A 98 -7.64 6.94 -1.72
N LEU A 99 -7.80 7.24 -3.02
CA LEU A 99 -8.99 6.85 -3.77
C LEU A 99 -9.23 5.34 -3.70
N ILE A 100 -8.18 4.53 -3.90
CA ILE A 100 -8.28 3.06 -3.78
C ILE A 100 -8.73 2.67 -2.37
N SER A 101 -8.21 3.31 -1.34
CA SER A 101 -8.60 3.05 0.04
C SER A 101 -10.07 3.36 0.30
N LEU A 102 -10.57 4.49 -0.22
CA LEU A 102 -11.97 4.89 -0.12
C LEU A 102 -12.90 3.93 -0.88
N LEU A 103 -12.42 3.27 -1.95
CA LEU A 103 -13.16 2.22 -2.64
C LEU A 103 -13.12 0.86 -1.91
N ILE A 104 -12.10 0.60 -1.08
CA ILE A 104 -12.00 -0.61 -0.25
C ILE A 104 -12.97 -0.54 0.93
N ILE A 105 -13.02 0.60 1.61
CA ILE A 105 -13.73 0.79 2.88
C ILE A 105 -15.21 0.37 2.83
N PRO A 106 -16.01 0.58 1.78
CA PRO A 106 -17.41 0.15 1.74
C PRO A 106 -17.63 -1.37 1.78
N GLY A 107 -16.57 -2.18 1.55
CA GLY A 107 -16.65 -3.65 1.67
C GLY A 107 -16.87 -4.10 3.10
N ARG A 108 -17.52 -5.26 3.27
CA ARG A 108 -17.68 -5.92 4.59
C ARG A 108 -16.39 -6.64 5.02
N THR A 109 -15.53 -6.93 4.07
CA THR A 109 -14.20 -7.52 4.24
C THR A 109 -13.22 -6.83 3.33
N PHE A 110 -11.91 -6.96 3.60
CA PHE A 110 -10.86 -6.47 2.69
C PHE A 110 -10.97 -7.08 1.29
N VAL A 111 -11.31 -8.37 1.19
CA VAL A 111 -11.47 -9.06 -0.10
C VAL A 111 -12.59 -8.41 -0.91
N GLU A 112 -13.77 -8.23 -0.31
CA GLU A 112 -14.92 -7.59 -0.96
C GLU A 112 -14.59 -6.15 -1.39
N GLY A 113 -13.88 -5.40 -0.53
CA GLY A 113 -13.41 -4.04 -0.83
C GLY A 113 -12.42 -4.01 -2.00
N ILE A 114 -11.48 -4.93 -2.05
CA ILE A 114 -10.51 -5.06 -3.16
C ILE A 114 -11.22 -5.42 -4.46
N GLU A 115 -12.18 -6.33 -4.43
CA GLU A 115 -13.02 -6.65 -5.59
C GLU A 115 -13.81 -5.43 -6.06
N ASN A 116 -14.29 -4.60 -5.12
CA ASN A 116 -14.96 -3.34 -5.45
C ASN A 116 -14.01 -2.39 -6.21
N VAL A 117 -12.76 -2.24 -5.77
CA VAL A 117 -11.75 -1.47 -6.50
C VAL A 117 -11.64 -1.96 -7.95
N PHE A 118 -11.41 -3.27 -8.14
CA PHE A 118 -11.19 -3.83 -9.48
C PHE A 118 -12.41 -3.78 -10.39
N ARG A 119 -13.60 -3.64 -9.84
CA ARG A 119 -14.83 -3.41 -10.62
C ARG A 119 -14.97 -1.98 -11.13
N HIS A 120 -14.48 -1.01 -10.40
CA HIS A 120 -14.72 0.41 -10.68
C HIS A 120 -13.56 1.09 -11.41
N ILE A 121 -12.31 0.69 -11.16
CA ILE A 121 -11.17 1.32 -11.81
C ILE A 121 -11.06 0.93 -13.30
N LYS A 122 -10.76 1.92 -14.14
CA LYS A 122 -10.32 1.72 -15.53
C LYS A 122 -8.80 1.94 -15.55
N GLY A 123 -8.03 0.86 -15.70
CA GLY A 123 -6.58 0.94 -15.66
C GLY A 123 -5.94 -0.27 -15.01
N SER A 124 -4.84 -0.06 -14.31
CA SER A 124 -4.11 -1.11 -13.60
C SER A 124 -3.84 -0.72 -12.15
N CYS A 125 -3.86 -1.71 -11.27
CA CYS A 125 -3.54 -1.54 -9.87
C CYS A 125 -3.00 -2.84 -9.26
N SER A 126 -1.85 -2.73 -8.62
CA SER A 126 -1.34 -3.72 -7.67
C SER A 126 -1.19 -3.06 -6.31
N MET A 127 -1.51 -3.77 -5.24
CA MET A 127 -1.52 -3.21 -3.90
C MET A 127 -1.04 -4.20 -2.85
N LEU A 128 -0.47 -3.68 -1.78
CA LEU A 128 -0.23 -4.41 -0.53
C LEU A 128 -0.94 -3.67 0.60
N LEU A 129 -1.71 -4.41 1.38
CA LEU A 129 -2.34 -3.94 2.61
C LEU A 129 -1.67 -4.64 3.79
N LEU A 130 -1.14 -3.86 4.72
CA LEU A 130 -0.64 -4.35 5.99
C LEU A 130 -1.76 -4.21 7.02
N THR A 131 -2.20 -5.31 7.57
CA THR A 131 -3.22 -5.39 8.62
C THR A 131 -2.62 -5.95 9.91
N GLU A 132 -3.40 -6.00 10.96
CA GLU A 132 -3.00 -6.64 12.23
C GLU A 132 -2.76 -8.14 12.08
N ASP A 133 -3.44 -8.80 11.12
CA ASP A 133 -3.36 -10.24 10.88
C ASP A 133 -2.28 -10.63 9.86
N GLY A 134 -1.72 -9.66 9.12
CA GLY A 134 -0.70 -9.91 8.11
C GLY A 134 -0.81 -9.00 6.88
N ILE A 135 -0.24 -9.45 5.77
CA ILE A 135 -0.20 -8.70 4.52
C ILE A 135 -1.14 -9.33 3.49
N ILE A 136 -2.03 -8.51 2.94
CA ILE A 136 -2.85 -8.87 1.78
C ILE A 136 -2.17 -8.29 0.54
N ALA A 137 -1.85 -9.16 -0.41
CA ALA A 137 -1.32 -8.77 -1.71
C ALA A 137 -2.36 -9.00 -2.79
N ALA A 138 -2.68 -7.97 -3.57
CA ALA A 138 -3.67 -8.04 -4.62
C ALA A 138 -3.24 -7.31 -5.88
N ARG A 139 -3.58 -7.87 -7.05
CA ARG A 139 -3.36 -7.26 -8.36
C ARG A 139 -4.57 -7.43 -9.25
N ASP A 140 -4.73 -6.50 -10.18
CA ASP A 140 -5.78 -6.58 -11.19
C ASP A 140 -5.57 -7.76 -12.17
N LYS A 141 -6.61 -8.04 -12.95
CA LYS A 141 -6.61 -9.15 -13.92
C LYS A 141 -5.59 -9.00 -15.05
N TRP A 142 -5.14 -7.78 -15.34
CA TRP A 142 -4.16 -7.49 -16.38
C TRP A 142 -2.73 -7.79 -15.92
N GLY A 143 -2.47 -7.73 -14.61
CA GLY A 143 -1.17 -8.05 -14.01
C GLY A 143 -0.02 -7.20 -14.51
N ARG A 144 -0.28 -5.94 -14.88
CA ARG A 144 0.73 -5.03 -15.43
C ARG A 144 1.90 -4.83 -14.48
N THR A 145 1.63 -4.67 -13.19
CA THR A 145 2.63 -4.72 -12.13
C THR A 145 2.53 -6.09 -11.48
N PRO A 146 3.52 -6.97 -11.63
CA PRO A 146 3.47 -8.30 -11.06
C PRO A 146 3.50 -8.24 -9.53
N ILE A 147 3.00 -9.30 -8.90
CA ILE A 147 3.25 -9.61 -7.50
C ILE A 147 3.81 -11.03 -7.46
N VAL A 148 5.03 -11.14 -7.00
CA VAL A 148 5.73 -12.41 -6.82
C VAL A 148 5.79 -12.69 -5.32
N ILE A 149 5.46 -13.91 -4.92
CA ILE A 149 5.49 -14.36 -3.53
C ILE A 149 6.74 -15.21 -3.32
N GLY A 150 7.50 -14.87 -2.31
CA GLY A 150 8.64 -15.66 -1.87
C GLY A 150 8.43 -16.19 -0.46
N ARG A 151 8.99 -17.35 -0.19
CA ARG A 151 8.95 -18.02 1.12
C ARG A 151 10.35 -18.20 1.68
N LYS A 152 10.47 -18.01 2.98
CA LYS A 152 11.65 -18.34 3.79
C LYS A 152 11.21 -19.15 5.01
N GLU A 153 12.14 -19.71 5.77
CA GLU A 153 11.84 -20.54 6.94
C GLU A 153 10.93 -19.80 7.96
N ASP A 154 11.19 -18.53 8.16
CA ASP A 154 10.56 -17.68 9.17
C ASP A 154 9.51 -16.70 8.60
N GLY A 155 9.18 -16.78 7.31
CA GLY A 155 8.19 -15.84 6.76
C GLY A 155 7.98 -15.87 5.26
N PHE A 156 7.10 -14.96 4.85
CA PHE A 156 6.75 -14.74 3.46
C PHE A 156 7.04 -13.28 3.08
N ALA A 157 7.33 -13.08 1.80
CA ALA A 157 7.46 -11.75 1.23
C ALA A 157 6.71 -11.66 -0.10
N ALA A 158 6.24 -10.46 -0.42
CA ALA A 158 5.62 -10.12 -1.70
C ALA A 158 6.37 -8.93 -2.31
N THR A 159 6.71 -9.02 -3.59
CA THR A 159 7.42 -7.95 -4.31
C THR A 159 6.96 -7.86 -5.76
N SER A 160 7.15 -6.70 -6.37
CA SER A 160 6.99 -6.53 -7.83
C SER A 160 8.20 -7.01 -8.64
N GLU A 161 9.35 -7.18 -7.98
CA GLU A 161 10.62 -7.57 -8.61
C GLU A 161 11.20 -8.83 -7.93
N SER A 162 11.25 -9.94 -8.66
CA SER A 162 11.74 -11.23 -8.13
C SER A 162 13.22 -11.22 -7.76
N THR A 163 14.02 -10.37 -8.39
CA THR A 163 15.46 -10.24 -8.10
C THR A 163 15.77 -9.85 -6.65
N ALA A 164 14.82 -9.25 -5.94
CA ALA A 164 14.95 -8.97 -4.51
C ALA A 164 15.07 -10.26 -3.69
N PHE A 165 14.46 -11.35 -4.13
CA PHE A 165 14.43 -12.62 -3.41
C PHE A 165 15.77 -13.35 -3.44
N ASP A 166 16.48 -13.27 -4.56
CA ASP A 166 17.83 -13.86 -4.68
C ASP A 166 18.81 -13.26 -3.68
N ASN A 167 18.67 -11.94 -3.41
CA ASN A 167 19.52 -11.22 -2.47
C ASN A 167 19.14 -11.44 -1.00
N LEU A 168 17.96 -11.96 -0.73
CA LEU A 168 17.39 -12.09 0.60
C LEU A 168 17.12 -13.56 0.99
N ASP A 169 17.57 -14.51 0.18
CA ASP A 169 17.41 -15.97 0.36
C ASP A 169 15.94 -16.43 0.47
N TYR A 170 15.04 -15.78 -0.29
CA TYR A 170 13.67 -16.25 -0.44
C TYR A 170 13.56 -17.19 -1.64
N GLN A 171 12.79 -18.25 -1.48
CA GLN A 171 12.39 -19.15 -2.55
C GLN A 171 11.04 -18.67 -3.13
N ILE A 172 10.94 -18.58 -4.45
CA ILE A 172 9.72 -18.21 -5.19
C ILE A 172 8.79 -19.43 -5.29
#